data_c1b8e126517140d027c481416b894833
#
_entry.id   c1b8e126517140d027c481416b894833
#
_cell.length_a   1.000
_cell.length_b   1.000
_cell.length_c   1.000
_cell.angle_alpha   90.00
_cell.angle_beta   90.00
_cell.angle_gamma   90.00
#
_symmetry.space_group_name_H-M   'P 1'
#
loop_
_entity.id
_entity.type
_entity.pdbx_description
1 polymer ?
#
loop_
_entity_poly.entity_id
_entity_poly.type
_entity_poly.pdbx_seq_one_letter_code
_entity_poly.pdbx_strand_id
1 'polypeptide(L)'
;MRRNVTAFLKGARQLFLDKPLEPSLSEEQELLNSDRDAVRFGYLVILIVFFGFGAWAAIAPLQSAAQGTGTVQVEGHRKRVQHLEGGIVAEILVANGDYVTQGQPLVRIDATKVSAELGIVEGRLWAKRALVDRLLSERDDKNTIVVTDWLVDLEDERAAIALANEQALFEARRADLLGEKEVLEQRIGQMSNQIDGTKAVLEAKESVAASLGSEAKELEELLADGYVDKQRIRQLERSRAQTLGEVADLSARIAASKVSIEETRLKILQLEKRFKTQVIDLLTSAEEDLYDLWQRHGALKAQMQRTVVRAPDDGIVLALKPNTIGAVVSGGEQLMSIVPDNNQFLIDTKLSPMDIDRIHIGQEAEVRFSVFKDAYSITGMLINVSADSLIDEVTGEPYFEAKVRLLDQDMKLLGEYRLVPGMPAEVLVKTGKRTLLGYLTSPLHRMFEKSLIEG
;
A
#
# COMPACT_ATOMS: atom_id res chain seq x y z
N MET A 1 14.61 73.62 -16.62
CA MET A 1 13.19 73.97 -16.37
C MET A 1 13.03 74.94 -15.16
N ARG A 2 13.91 75.94 -14.99
CA ARG A 2 13.92 76.89 -13.84
C ARG A 2 13.77 78.39 -14.26
N ARG A 3 13.19 78.67 -15.44
CA ARG A 3 13.14 80.04 -15.99
C ARG A 3 11.75 80.66 -16.15
N ASN A 4 10.66 79.92 -15.96
CA ASN A 4 9.29 80.37 -16.23
C ASN A 4 8.43 80.66 -15.02
N VAL A 5 8.92 80.44 -13.78
CA VAL A 5 8.15 80.78 -12.56
C VAL A 5 8.36 82.18 -12.06
N THR A 6 9.51 82.82 -12.39
CA THR A 6 9.84 84.16 -11.94
C THR A 6 9.20 85.32 -12.78
N ALA A 7 8.73 84.93 -14.01
CA ALA A 7 8.05 85.92 -14.86
C ALA A 7 6.59 86.16 -14.44
N PHE A 8 5.92 85.16 -13.88
CA PHE A 8 4.52 85.26 -13.46
C PHE A 8 4.32 86.07 -12.15
N LEU A 9 5.32 86.02 -11.27
CA LEU A 9 5.27 86.75 -9.99
C LEU A 9 5.63 88.25 -10.12
N LYS A 10 6.27 88.70 -11.20
CA LYS A 10 6.56 90.11 -11.43
C LYS A 10 5.39 90.87 -12.12
N GLY A 11 4.53 90.19 -12.87
CA GLY A 11 3.33 90.78 -13.49
C GLY A 11 2.22 91.12 -12.49
N ALA A 12 2.12 90.32 -11.41
CA ALA A 12 1.08 90.57 -10.38
C ALA A 12 1.35 91.74 -9.39
N ARG A 13 2.58 92.25 -9.37
CA ARG A 13 2.94 93.35 -8.43
C ARG A 13 2.78 94.75 -8.98
N GLN A 14 2.54 94.88 -10.29
CA GLN A 14 2.38 96.24 -10.90
C GLN A 14 0.92 96.62 -11.14
N LEU A 15 -0.07 95.81 -10.82
CA LEU A 15 -1.50 96.10 -10.96
C LEU A 15 -2.17 96.67 -9.67
N PHE A 16 -1.43 96.86 -8.60
CA PHE A 16 -2.01 97.28 -7.31
C PHE A 16 -1.47 98.58 -6.69
N LEU A 17 -0.80 99.46 -7.49
CA LEU A 17 -0.34 100.76 -7.00
C LEU A 17 -0.69 101.81 -8.04
N ASP A 18 -1.93 102.34 -8.00
CA ASP A 18 -2.21 103.79 -8.23
C ASP A 18 -3.68 104.13 -7.92
N LYS A 19 -3.78 105.06 -7.00
CA LYS A 19 -4.77 106.05 -6.68
C LYS A 19 -5.77 105.79 -5.55
N PRO A 20 -5.71 106.64 -4.53
CA PRO A 20 -6.70 106.67 -3.47
C PRO A 20 -7.90 107.54 -3.89
N LEU A 21 -9.09 106.98 -3.81
CA LEU A 21 -10.33 107.76 -3.71
C LEU A 21 -11.02 107.26 -2.42
N GLU A 22 -11.15 108.24 -1.47
CA GLU A 22 -11.93 107.98 -0.26
C GLU A 22 -13.42 107.75 -0.64
N PRO A 23 -14.02 106.60 -0.26
CA PRO A 23 -15.47 106.54 -0.16
C PRO A 23 -15.90 106.61 1.32
N SER A 24 -16.99 107.37 1.56
CA SER A 24 -17.67 107.55 2.81
C SER A 24 -17.94 106.18 3.52
N LEU A 25 -17.64 106.16 4.84
CA LEU A 25 -17.72 105.03 5.72
C LEU A 25 -19.10 104.29 5.85
N SER A 26 -20.11 104.64 5.09
CA SER A 26 -21.46 104.06 5.10
C SER A 26 -21.71 103.06 3.99
N GLU A 27 -21.00 103.11 2.85
CA GLU A 27 -21.21 102.11 1.74
C GLU A 27 -20.31 100.92 1.86
N GLU A 28 -19.14 100.98 2.52
CA GLU A 28 -18.25 99.84 2.70
C GLU A 28 -18.79 98.75 3.68
N GLN A 29 -19.64 99.19 4.65
CA GLN A 29 -20.23 98.18 5.57
C GLN A 29 -21.39 97.37 4.99
N GLU A 30 -22.13 97.87 4.02
CA GLU A 30 -23.18 97.13 3.37
C GLU A 30 -22.64 96.11 2.31
N LEU A 31 -21.57 96.49 1.60
CA LEU A 31 -20.92 95.56 0.64
C LEU A 31 -20.20 94.36 1.32
N LEU A 32 -19.59 94.62 2.49
CA LEU A 32 -18.91 93.52 3.26
C LEU A 32 -19.86 92.59 3.97
N ASN A 33 -21.13 92.94 4.14
CA ASN A 33 -22.13 92.06 4.74
C ASN A 33 -22.85 91.18 3.69
N SER A 34 -22.96 91.62 2.39
CA SER A 34 -23.59 90.89 1.30
C SER A 34 -22.76 89.69 0.84
N ASP A 35 -21.39 89.85 0.90
CA ASP A 35 -20.52 88.79 0.44
C ASP A 35 -20.30 87.68 1.47
N ARG A 36 -20.51 87.96 2.76
CA ARG A 36 -20.33 86.94 3.81
C ARG A 36 -21.25 85.74 3.69
N ASP A 37 -22.47 85.95 3.23
CA ASP A 37 -23.42 84.77 3.06
C ASP A 37 -23.12 84.00 1.79
N ALA A 38 -22.68 84.66 0.72
CA ALA A 38 -22.23 83.98 -0.49
C ALA A 38 -20.94 83.15 -0.25
N VAL A 39 -20.00 83.81 0.51
CA VAL A 39 -18.74 83.09 0.89
C VAL A 39 -19.03 81.91 1.84
N ARG A 40 -19.95 82.07 2.84
CA ARG A 40 -20.38 81.00 3.72
C ARG A 40 -21.08 79.90 2.95
N PHE A 41 -21.92 80.27 2.02
CA PHE A 41 -22.57 79.26 1.13
C PHE A 41 -21.53 78.50 0.26
N GLY A 42 -20.55 79.26 -0.31
CA GLY A 42 -19.44 78.64 -1.03
C GLY A 42 -18.61 77.62 -0.17
N TYR A 43 -18.28 78.03 1.08
CA TYR A 43 -17.62 77.09 1.98
C TYR A 43 -18.46 75.91 2.39
N LEU A 44 -19.79 76.09 2.54
CA LEU A 44 -20.71 75.06 2.89
C LEU A 44 -20.82 74.00 1.70
N VAL A 45 -20.88 74.54 0.46
CA VAL A 45 -20.87 73.66 -0.73
C VAL A 45 -19.56 72.89 -0.87
N ILE A 46 -18.42 73.57 -0.68
CA ILE A 46 -17.11 72.96 -0.71
C ILE A 46 -17.02 71.86 0.39
N LEU A 47 -17.51 72.16 1.59
CA LEU A 47 -17.50 71.20 2.70
C LEU A 47 -18.39 70.00 2.44
N ILE A 48 -19.60 70.22 1.88
CA ILE A 48 -20.50 69.11 1.47
C ILE A 48 -19.88 68.25 0.39
N VAL A 49 -19.28 68.88 -0.67
CA VAL A 49 -18.61 68.16 -1.75
C VAL A 49 -17.39 67.38 -1.22
N PHE A 50 -16.59 68.04 -0.36
CA PHE A 50 -15.38 67.39 0.20
C PHE A 50 -15.74 66.20 1.10
N PHE A 51 -16.69 66.40 2.02
CA PHE A 51 -17.14 65.32 2.92
C PHE A 51 -17.98 64.27 2.16
N GLY A 52 -18.81 64.68 1.21
CA GLY A 52 -19.57 63.76 0.34
C GLY A 52 -18.67 62.89 -0.55
N PHE A 53 -17.65 63.53 -1.17
CA PHE A 53 -16.65 62.81 -1.93
C PHE A 53 -15.76 61.94 -1.04
N GLY A 54 -15.37 62.42 0.14
CA GLY A 54 -14.60 61.65 1.11
C GLY A 54 -15.35 60.42 1.62
N ALA A 55 -16.65 60.59 1.95
CA ALA A 55 -17.51 59.48 2.36
C ALA A 55 -17.72 58.49 1.22
N TRP A 56 -17.96 58.96 -0.01
CA TRP A 56 -18.03 58.08 -1.18
C TRP A 56 -16.71 57.34 -1.44
N ALA A 57 -15.56 58.02 -1.37
CA ALA A 57 -14.23 57.45 -1.53
C ALA A 57 -13.89 56.41 -0.45
N ALA A 58 -14.45 56.55 0.76
CA ALA A 58 -14.29 55.61 1.86
C ALA A 58 -15.13 54.34 1.68
N ILE A 59 -16.23 54.42 0.90
CA ILE A 59 -17.16 53.27 0.72
C ILE A 59 -16.99 52.63 -0.68
N ALA A 60 -16.57 53.38 -1.69
CA ALA A 60 -16.43 52.89 -3.06
C ALA A 60 -15.39 51.75 -3.17
N PRO A 61 -15.80 50.49 -3.46
CA PRO A 61 -14.88 49.39 -3.53
C PRO A 61 -14.12 49.39 -4.86
N LEU A 62 -12.82 49.50 -4.82
CA LEU A 62 -11.93 49.25 -5.94
C LEU A 62 -11.41 47.80 -5.86
N GLN A 63 -11.47 47.07 -6.97
CA GLN A 63 -10.85 45.76 -7.06
C GLN A 63 -9.33 45.95 -7.15
N SER A 64 -8.61 45.23 -6.28
CA SER A 64 -7.15 45.20 -6.30
C SER A 64 -6.74 43.87 -6.90
N ALA A 65 -5.82 43.84 -7.84
CA ALA A 65 -5.27 42.64 -8.43
C ALA A 65 -3.73 42.71 -8.41
N ALA A 66 -3.09 41.59 -8.16
CA ALA A 66 -1.67 41.42 -8.36
C ALA A 66 -1.45 40.94 -9.80
N GLN A 67 -0.57 41.66 -10.52
CA GLN A 67 -0.26 41.36 -11.91
C GLN A 67 0.99 40.51 -11.98
N GLY A 68 0.92 39.46 -12.81
CA GLY A 68 2.04 38.59 -13.17
C GLY A 68 2.10 38.30 -14.66
N THR A 69 3.30 38.07 -15.14
CA THR A 69 3.52 37.53 -16.49
C THR A 69 3.74 36.01 -16.40
N GLY A 70 3.11 35.27 -17.27
CA GLY A 70 3.21 33.82 -17.24
C GLY A 70 3.23 33.18 -18.65
N THR A 71 3.38 31.88 -18.64
CA THR A 71 3.34 31.06 -19.86
C THR A 71 2.39 29.89 -19.66
N VAL A 72 1.70 29.54 -20.73
CA VAL A 72 0.83 28.36 -20.78
C VAL A 72 1.68 27.10 -20.68
N GLN A 73 1.35 26.23 -19.75
CA GLN A 73 1.89 24.89 -19.64
C GLN A 73 0.75 23.86 -19.63
N VAL A 74 1.03 22.63 -20.01
CA VAL A 74 0.07 21.52 -19.87
C VAL A 74 0.26 20.90 -18.49
N GLU A 75 -0.83 20.66 -17.77
CA GLU A 75 -0.80 19.92 -16.51
C GLU A 75 -0.49 18.45 -16.81
N GLY A 76 0.78 18.13 -16.91
CA GLY A 76 1.22 16.77 -17.16
C GLY A 76 2.70 16.70 -17.48
N HIS A 77 3.44 16.00 -16.63
CA HIS A 77 4.81 15.65 -16.95
C HIS A 77 4.80 14.45 -17.89
N ARG A 78 5.67 14.47 -18.88
CA ARG A 78 5.92 13.32 -19.75
C ARG A 78 6.17 12.09 -18.88
N LYS A 79 5.33 11.06 -19.01
CA LYS A 79 5.49 9.78 -18.33
C LYS A 79 6.54 8.97 -19.08
N ARG A 80 7.66 8.71 -18.44
CA ARG A 80 8.71 7.85 -19.01
C ARG A 80 8.31 6.40 -18.80
N VAL A 81 8.20 5.64 -19.88
CA VAL A 81 7.95 4.19 -19.86
C VAL A 81 9.29 3.48 -19.94
N GLN A 82 9.61 2.71 -18.91
CA GLN A 82 10.85 1.97 -18.75
C GLN A 82 10.56 0.51 -18.46
N HIS A 83 11.48 -0.39 -18.82
CA HIS A 83 11.40 -1.81 -18.44
C HIS A 83 12.44 -2.11 -17.37
N LEU A 84 12.02 -2.74 -16.26
CA LEU A 84 12.87 -2.92 -15.09
C LEU A 84 14.04 -3.88 -15.38
N GLU A 85 13.74 -5.03 -15.97
CA GLU A 85 14.70 -6.11 -16.16
C GLU A 85 15.47 -6.02 -17.51
N GLY A 86 14.91 -5.33 -18.50
CA GLY A 86 15.39 -5.39 -19.88
C GLY A 86 14.98 -6.69 -20.58
N GLY A 87 15.59 -6.95 -21.72
CA GLY A 87 15.36 -8.16 -22.49
C GLY A 87 15.34 -7.93 -24.01
N ILE A 88 14.92 -8.95 -24.76
CA ILE A 88 14.78 -8.89 -26.21
C ILE A 88 13.35 -8.45 -26.55
N VAL A 89 13.19 -7.48 -27.44
CA VAL A 89 11.88 -7.03 -27.92
C VAL A 89 11.27 -8.09 -28.84
N ALA A 90 10.20 -8.71 -28.41
CA ALA A 90 9.45 -9.70 -29.20
C ALA A 90 8.47 -9.03 -30.17
N GLU A 91 7.79 -7.95 -29.71
CA GLU A 91 6.76 -7.28 -30.51
C GLU A 91 6.65 -5.82 -30.10
N ILE A 92 6.42 -4.95 -31.10
CA ILE A 92 6.13 -3.52 -30.91
C ILE A 92 4.71 -3.28 -31.39
N LEU A 93 3.84 -2.83 -30.49
CA LEU A 93 2.38 -2.73 -30.74
C LEU A 93 1.94 -1.30 -31.05
N VAL A 94 2.84 -0.31 -30.94
CA VAL A 94 2.55 1.12 -31.12
C VAL A 94 3.65 1.82 -31.90
N ALA A 95 3.30 2.92 -32.54
CA ALA A 95 4.24 3.80 -33.25
C ALA A 95 4.32 5.18 -32.58
N ASN A 96 5.34 5.97 -32.95
CA ASN A 96 5.43 7.37 -32.54
C ASN A 96 4.24 8.16 -33.10
N GLY A 97 3.55 8.88 -32.23
CA GLY A 97 2.37 9.66 -32.55
C GLY A 97 1.04 8.96 -32.29
N ASP A 98 1.05 7.67 -31.98
CA ASP A 98 -0.17 6.94 -31.65
C ASP A 98 -0.76 7.41 -30.33
N TYR A 99 -2.07 7.48 -30.27
CA TYR A 99 -2.81 7.68 -29.03
C TYR A 99 -3.04 6.32 -28.34
N VAL A 100 -2.74 6.26 -27.06
CA VAL A 100 -2.87 5.06 -26.24
C VAL A 100 -3.69 5.33 -24.99
N THR A 101 -4.40 4.31 -24.52
CA THR A 101 -5.18 4.36 -23.28
C THR A 101 -4.43 3.67 -22.14
N GLN A 102 -4.72 4.05 -20.90
CA GLN A 102 -4.12 3.46 -19.71
C GLN A 102 -4.28 1.93 -19.69
N GLY A 103 -3.19 1.22 -19.42
CA GLY A 103 -3.16 -0.25 -19.42
C GLY A 103 -3.01 -0.89 -20.80
N GLN A 104 -3.09 -0.13 -21.91
CA GLN A 104 -2.90 -0.65 -23.26
C GLN A 104 -1.47 -1.21 -23.42
N PRO A 105 -1.30 -2.43 -24.00
CA PRO A 105 0.01 -3.00 -24.27
C PRO A 105 0.74 -2.18 -25.33
N LEU A 106 2.02 -1.85 -25.06
CA LEU A 106 2.85 -1.01 -25.92
C LEU A 106 3.97 -1.81 -26.60
N VAL A 107 4.66 -2.61 -25.80
CA VAL A 107 5.80 -3.44 -26.25
C VAL A 107 5.72 -4.76 -25.49
N ARG A 108 6.03 -5.84 -26.19
CA ARG A 108 6.15 -7.16 -25.59
C ARG A 108 7.63 -7.57 -25.62
N ILE A 109 8.16 -7.89 -24.45
CA ILE A 109 9.50 -8.44 -24.27
C ILE A 109 9.42 -9.98 -24.36
N ASP A 110 10.45 -10.62 -24.86
CA ASP A 110 10.53 -12.08 -24.94
C ASP A 110 10.41 -12.71 -23.54
N ALA A 111 9.36 -13.47 -23.37
CA ALA A 111 9.02 -14.12 -22.11
C ALA A 111 9.58 -15.55 -22.02
N THR A 112 10.25 -16.09 -23.05
CA THR A 112 10.64 -17.50 -23.14
C THR A 112 11.41 -17.98 -21.92
N LYS A 113 12.39 -17.22 -21.47
CA LYS A 113 13.19 -17.56 -20.29
C LYS A 113 12.34 -17.54 -19.01
N VAL A 114 11.58 -16.47 -18.81
CA VAL A 114 10.78 -16.29 -17.59
C VAL A 114 9.64 -17.30 -17.54
N SER A 115 8.99 -17.59 -18.67
CA SER A 115 7.93 -18.60 -18.74
C SER A 115 8.45 -20.02 -18.45
N ALA A 116 9.62 -20.37 -18.95
CA ALA A 116 10.27 -21.65 -18.67
C ALA A 116 10.63 -21.78 -17.16
N GLU A 117 11.24 -20.74 -16.57
CA GLU A 117 11.57 -20.72 -15.15
C GLU A 117 10.29 -20.78 -14.28
N LEU A 118 9.26 -20.03 -14.64
CA LEU A 118 7.96 -20.08 -13.97
C LEU A 118 7.36 -21.49 -14.03
N GLY A 119 7.34 -22.12 -15.21
CA GLY A 119 6.85 -23.48 -15.38
C GLY A 119 7.60 -24.52 -14.54
N ILE A 120 8.93 -24.39 -14.38
CA ILE A 120 9.73 -25.28 -13.51
C ILE A 120 9.34 -25.07 -12.04
N VAL A 121 9.21 -23.80 -11.61
CA VAL A 121 8.85 -23.48 -10.21
C VAL A 121 7.41 -23.94 -9.91
N GLU A 122 6.48 -23.75 -10.84
CA GLU A 122 5.10 -24.24 -10.71
C GLU A 122 5.05 -25.75 -10.52
N GLY A 123 5.74 -26.51 -11.37
CA GLY A 123 5.77 -27.97 -11.24
C GLY A 123 6.32 -28.44 -9.88
N ARG A 124 7.36 -27.77 -9.37
CA ARG A 124 7.91 -28.06 -8.03
C ARG A 124 6.95 -27.63 -6.92
N LEU A 125 6.28 -26.51 -7.09
CA LEU A 125 5.30 -25.97 -6.12
C LEU A 125 4.14 -26.95 -5.95
N TRP A 126 3.57 -27.46 -7.07
CA TRP A 126 2.48 -28.44 -7.03
C TRP A 126 2.90 -29.74 -6.39
N ALA A 127 4.07 -30.26 -6.74
CA ALA A 127 4.59 -31.49 -6.13
C ALA A 127 4.81 -31.32 -4.62
N LYS A 128 5.39 -30.18 -4.20
CA LYS A 128 5.64 -29.90 -2.79
C LYS A 128 4.32 -29.68 -2.02
N ARG A 129 3.33 -29.05 -2.65
CA ARG A 129 2.00 -28.86 -2.05
C ARG A 129 1.28 -30.19 -1.82
N ALA A 130 1.28 -31.07 -2.83
CA ALA A 130 0.71 -32.38 -2.70
C ALA A 130 1.38 -33.20 -1.58
N LEU A 131 2.72 -33.09 -1.46
CA LEU A 131 3.49 -33.69 -0.36
C LEU A 131 3.03 -33.16 1.01
N VAL A 132 2.86 -31.85 1.17
CA VAL A 132 2.38 -31.24 2.43
C VAL A 132 0.98 -31.73 2.77
N ASP A 133 0.05 -31.79 1.81
CA ASP A 133 -1.32 -32.25 2.03
C ASP A 133 -1.34 -33.74 2.45
N ARG A 134 -0.45 -34.59 1.86
CA ARG A 134 -0.26 -35.96 2.32
C ARG A 134 0.24 -36.02 3.77
N LEU A 135 1.30 -35.30 4.08
CA LEU A 135 1.91 -35.31 5.42
C LEU A 135 0.98 -34.78 6.49
N LEU A 136 0.18 -33.74 6.18
CA LEU A 136 -0.89 -33.26 7.06
C LEU A 136 -1.94 -34.35 7.31
N SER A 137 -2.32 -35.08 6.28
CA SER A 137 -3.29 -36.17 6.39
C SER A 137 -2.74 -37.34 7.18
N GLU A 138 -1.45 -37.71 7.01
CA GLU A 138 -0.75 -38.71 7.83
C GLU A 138 -0.62 -38.28 9.30
N ARG A 139 -0.26 -36.99 9.57
CA ARG A 139 -0.17 -36.46 10.93
C ARG A 139 -1.49 -36.56 11.68
N ASP A 140 -2.58 -36.20 10.99
CA ASP A 140 -3.93 -36.12 11.55
C ASP A 140 -4.70 -37.46 11.46
N ASP A 141 -3.99 -38.56 11.08
CA ASP A 141 -4.52 -39.92 10.96
C ASP A 141 -5.80 -40.01 10.12
N LYS A 142 -5.81 -39.30 8.97
CA LYS A 142 -6.93 -39.30 8.03
C LYS A 142 -6.93 -40.60 7.20
N ASN A 143 -8.10 -40.98 6.69
CA ASN A 143 -8.23 -42.17 5.81
C ASN A 143 -7.86 -41.89 4.35
N THR A 144 -7.89 -40.60 3.94
CA THR A 144 -7.59 -40.14 2.59
C THR A 144 -6.84 -38.81 2.69
N ILE A 145 -6.11 -38.43 1.66
CA ILE A 145 -5.50 -37.11 1.58
C ILE A 145 -6.61 -36.07 1.50
N VAL A 146 -6.58 -35.10 2.41
CA VAL A 146 -7.44 -33.91 2.37
C VAL A 146 -6.73 -32.87 1.53
N VAL A 147 -7.23 -32.64 0.33
CA VAL A 147 -6.68 -31.64 -0.59
C VAL A 147 -7.19 -30.26 -0.19
N THR A 148 -6.27 -29.33 -0.01
CA THR A 148 -6.61 -27.92 0.23
C THR A 148 -7.11 -27.23 -1.06
N ASP A 149 -7.85 -26.12 -0.96
CA ASP A 149 -8.59 -25.45 -2.06
C ASP A 149 -7.75 -25.05 -3.29
N TRP A 150 -6.44 -25.09 -3.18
CA TRP A 150 -5.52 -24.74 -4.28
C TRP A 150 -5.62 -25.66 -5.51
N LEU A 151 -6.11 -26.89 -5.36
CA LEU A 151 -6.20 -27.86 -6.46
C LEU A 151 -7.53 -27.76 -7.22
N VAL A 152 -8.55 -27.14 -6.62
CA VAL A 152 -9.91 -27.09 -7.18
C VAL A 152 -9.96 -26.26 -8.46
N ASP A 153 -9.07 -25.27 -8.60
CA ASP A 153 -9.02 -24.35 -9.75
C ASP A 153 -7.92 -24.69 -10.79
N LEU A 154 -7.19 -25.80 -10.61
CA LEU A 154 -6.06 -26.11 -11.48
C LEU A 154 -6.43 -27.10 -12.59
N GLU A 155 -6.56 -26.56 -13.79
CA GLU A 155 -6.54 -27.35 -15.04
C GLU A 155 -5.12 -27.89 -15.38
N ASP A 156 -4.15 -27.73 -14.46
CA ASP A 156 -2.75 -28.14 -14.71
C ASP A 156 -2.58 -29.65 -14.48
N GLU A 157 -2.34 -30.37 -15.56
CA GLU A 157 -2.10 -31.85 -15.56
C GLU A 157 -0.96 -32.24 -14.59
N ARG A 158 0.06 -31.40 -14.43
CA ARG A 158 1.21 -31.65 -13.53
C ARG A 158 0.77 -31.72 -12.06
N ALA A 159 -0.20 -30.89 -11.65
CA ALA A 159 -0.75 -30.90 -10.29
C ALA A 159 -1.52 -32.19 -10.02
N ALA A 160 -2.33 -32.64 -11.00
CA ALA A 160 -3.06 -33.90 -10.91
C ALA A 160 -2.13 -35.13 -10.80
N ILE A 161 -1.05 -35.19 -11.59
CA ILE A 161 -0.02 -36.21 -11.52
C ILE A 161 0.68 -36.21 -10.16
N ALA A 162 1.06 -35.04 -9.65
CA ALA A 162 1.70 -34.93 -8.34
C ALA A 162 0.80 -35.44 -7.22
N LEU A 163 -0.48 -35.09 -7.23
CA LEU A 163 -1.45 -35.61 -6.25
C LEU A 163 -1.62 -37.11 -6.35
N ALA A 164 -1.77 -37.70 -7.55
CA ALA A 164 -1.92 -39.10 -7.74
C ALA A 164 -0.70 -39.91 -7.22
N ASN A 165 0.51 -39.39 -7.42
CA ASN A 165 1.74 -39.98 -6.89
C ASN A 165 1.77 -39.99 -5.35
N GLU A 166 1.41 -38.86 -4.76
CA GLU A 166 1.37 -38.73 -3.29
C GLU A 166 0.25 -39.60 -2.69
N GLN A 167 -0.87 -39.75 -3.39
CA GLN A 167 -1.96 -40.63 -2.95
C GLN A 167 -1.53 -42.11 -2.95
N ALA A 168 -0.86 -42.57 -4.00
CA ALA A 168 -0.32 -43.92 -4.03
C ALA A 168 0.69 -44.19 -2.91
N LEU A 169 1.56 -43.19 -2.63
CA LEU A 169 2.52 -43.27 -1.53
C LEU A 169 1.84 -43.26 -0.16
N PHE A 170 0.80 -42.46 0.03
CA PHE A 170 0.00 -42.41 1.25
C PHE A 170 -0.62 -43.77 1.56
N GLU A 171 -1.24 -44.41 0.55
CA GLU A 171 -1.86 -45.74 0.67
C GLU A 171 -0.82 -46.79 1.03
N ALA A 172 0.33 -46.80 0.34
CA ALA A 172 1.41 -47.76 0.60
C ALA A 172 1.97 -47.61 2.02
N ARG A 173 2.30 -46.39 2.47
CA ARG A 173 2.84 -46.14 3.83
C ARG A 173 1.84 -46.49 4.93
N ARG A 174 0.55 -46.20 4.69
CA ARG A 174 -0.52 -46.55 5.62
C ARG A 174 -0.69 -48.08 5.71
N ALA A 175 -0.68 -48.78 4.58
CA ALA A 175 -0.76 -50.23 4.56
C ALA A 175 0.42 -50.90 5.29
N ASP A 176 1.63 -50.35 5.13
CA ASP A 176 2.83 -50.81 5.83
C ASP A 176 2.71 -50.65 7.37
N LEU A 177 2.33 -49.44 7.84
CA LEU A 177 2.12 -49.19 9.26
C LEU A 177 1.05 -50.08 9.88
N LEU A 178 -0.08 -50.27 9.20
CA LEU A 178 -1.17 -51.10 9.67
C LEU A 178 -0.76 -52.60 9.67
N GLY A 179 -0.01 -53.03 8.65
CA GLY A 179 0.49 -54.42 8.56
C GLY A 179 1.47 -54.74 9.68
N GLU A 180 2.43 -53.87 9.98
CA GLU A 180 3.36 -54.05 11.13
C GLU A 180 2.62 -54.10 12.46
N LYS A 181 1.62 -53.23 12.64
CA LYS A 181 0.79 -53.21 13.84
C LYS A 181 0.00 -54.49 14.01
N GLU A 182 -0.64 -55.00 12.96
CA GLU A 182 -1.41 -56.24 12.94
C GLU A 182 -0.54 -57.44 13.33
N VAL A 183 0.68 -57.54 12.82
CA VAL A 183 1.62 -58.61 13.19
C VAL A 183 1.93 -58.62 14.68
N LEU A 184 2.12 -57.41 15.26
CA LEU A 184 2.37 -57.32 16.70
C LEU A 184 1.11 -57.60 17.53
N GLU A 185 -0.04 -57.23 17.10
CA GLU A 185 -1.33 -57.56 17.73
C GLU A 185 -1.63 -59.09 17.68
N GLN A 186 -1.36 -59.73 16.56
CA GLN A 186 -1.48 -61.20 16.43
C GLN A 186 -0.51 -61.91 17.41
N ARG A 187 0.70 -61.37 17.57
CA ARG A 187 1.66 -61.88 18.57
C ARG A 187 1.15 -61.76 20.01
N ILE A 188 0.49 -60.66 20.36
CA ILE A 188 -0.18 -60.47 21.66
C ILE A 188 -1.28 -61.50 21.84
N GLY A 189 -2.12 -61.70 20.82
CA GLY A 189 -3.17 -62.73 20.82
C GLY A 189 -2.63 -64.15 21.06
N GLN A 190 -1.54 -64.49 20.38
CA GLN A 190 -0.88 -65.79 20.57
C GLN A 190 -0.37 -65.97 22.04
N MET A 191 0.29 -64.98 22.61
CA MET A 191 0.76 -65.00 23.98
C MET A 191 -0.39 -65.07 24.98
N SER A 192 -1.50 -64.36 24.74
CA SER A 192 -2.72 -64.45 25.55
C SER A 192 -3.32 -65.82 25.56
N ASN A 193 -3.45 -66.50 24.42
CA ASN A 193 -3.92 -67.88 24.31
C ASN A 193 -2.98 -68.85 25.09
N GLN A 194 -1.65 -68.62 25.02
CA GLN A 194 -0.70 -69.42 25.77
C GLN A 194 -0.86 -69.21 27.27
N ILE A 195 -1.12 -67.99 27.75
CA ILE A 195 -1.43 -67.72 29.16
C ILE A 195 -2.66 -68.49 29.62
N ASP A 196 -3.73 -68.49 28.82
CA ASP A 196 -4.99 -69.13 29.18
C ASP A 196 -4.83 -70.67 29.25
N GLY A 197 -4.07 -71.26 28.31
CA GLY A 197 -3.71 -72.68 28.39
C GLY A 197 -2.86 -73.01 29.61
N THR A 198 -1.87 -72.16 29.96
CA THR A 198 -1.03 -72.35 31.15
C THR A 198 -1.83 -72.17 32.44
N LYS A 199 -2.80 -71.26 32.51
CA LYS A 199 -3.72 -71.11 33.66
C LYS A 199 -4.56 -72.37 33.87
N ALA A 200 -5.11 -72.94 32.82
CA ALA A 200 -5.89 -74.18 32.97
C ALA A 200 -5.04 -75.32 33.57
N VAL A 201 -3.77 -75.47 33.17
CA VAL A 201 -2.86 -76.44 33.77
C VAL A 201 -2.53 -76.07 35.23
N LEU A 202 -2.35 -74.80 35.52
CA LEU A 202 -2.09 -74.31 36.87
C LEU A 202 -3.27 -74.65 37.82
N GLU A 203 -4.50 -74.35 37.43
CA GLU A 203 -5.70 -74.67 38.22
C GLU A 203 -5.84 -76.16 38.48
N ALA A 204 -5.55 -77.01 37.45
CA ALA A 204 -5.52 -78.47 37.64
C ALA A 204 -4.47 -78.90 38.64
N LYS A 205 -3.27 -78.33 38.60
CA LYS A 205 -2.19 -78.62 39.57
C LYS A 205 -2.50 -78.12 40.98
N GLU A 206 -3.14 -76.96 41.14
CA GLU A 206 -3.61 -76.47 42.44
C GLU A 206 -4.68 -77.44 43.01
N SER A 207 -5.59 -77.94 42.24
CA SER A 207 -6.58 -78.94 42.66
C SER A 207 -5.92 -80.23 43.12
N VAL A 208 -4.91 -80.74 42.42
CA VAL A 208 -4.14 -81.93 42.82
C VAL A 208 -3.37 -81.61 44.16
N ALA A 209 -2.74 -80.51 44.28
CA ALA A 209 -2.04 -80.12 45.54
C ALA A 209 -2.99 -80.02 46.73
N ALA A 210 -4.20 -79.48 46.51
CA ALA A 210 -5.26 -79.42 47.51
C ALA A 210 -5.74 -80.84 47.94
N SER A 211 -6.00 -81.71 46.95
CA SER A 211 -6.39 -83.09 47.22
C SER A 211 -5.35 -83.92 48.00
N LEU A 212 -4.06 -83.75 47.61
CA LEU A 212 -2.95 -84.38 48.38
C LEU A 212 -2.86 -83.85 49.79
N GLY A 213 -3.18 -82.56 49.99
CA GLY A 213 -3.21 -81.96 51.33
C GLY A 213 -4.37 -82.48 52.19
N SER A 214 -5.53 -82.67 51.64
CA SER A 214 -6.68 -83.25 52.31
C SER A 214 -6.39 -84.74 52.75
N GLU A 215 -5.92 -85.56 51.74
CA GLU A 215 -5.51 -86.91 52.02
C GLU A 215 -4.44 -87.04 53.10
N ALA A 216 -3.42 -86.21 53.08
CA ALA A 216 -2.39 -86.17 54.10
C ALA A 216 -2.92 -85.86 55.48
N LYS A 217 -3.88 -84.88 55.62
CA LYS A 217 -4.53 -84.51 56.85
C LYS A 217 -5.40 -85.62 57.45
N GLU A 218 -6.20 -86.26 56.56
CA GLU A 218 -7.03 -87.44 56.94
C GLU A 218 -6.18 -88.62 57.49
N LEU A 219 -5.06 -88.86 56.79
CA LEU A 219 -4.13 -89.89 57.28
C LEU A 219 -3.34 -89.52 58.59
N GLU A 220 -3.11 -88.25 58.84
CA GLU A 220 -2.56 -87.73 60.04
C GLU A 220 -3.45 -87.96 61.25
N GLU A 221 -4.77 -87.82 61.09
CA GLU A 221 -5.75 -88.19 62.14
C GLU A 221 -5.73 -89.68 62.42
N LEU A 222 -5.67 -90.56 61.39
CA LEU A 222 -5.59 -91.95 61.54
C LEU A 222 -4.24 -92.42 62.08
N LEU A 223 -3.13 -91.70 61.96
CA LEU A 223 -1.84 -91.97 62.55
C LEU A 223 -1.87 -91.78 64.04
N ALA A 224 -2.63 -90.83 64.58
CA ALA A 224 -2.80 -90.60 66.02
C ALA A 224 -3.48 -91.83 66.68
N ASP A 225 -4.33 -92.52 65.96
CA ASP A 225 -5.02 -93.74 66.40
C ASP A 225 -4.19 -95.00 66.16
N GLY A 226 -3.02 -94.91 65.50
CA GLY A 226 -2.10 -96.04 65.24
C GLY A 226 -2.38 -96.88 64.05
N TYR A 227 -3.32 -96.51 63.15
CA TYR A 227 -3.78 -97.24 61.95
C TYR A 227 -2.95 -97.09 60.66
N VAL A 228 -2.05 -96.10 60.62
CA VAL A 228 -1.28 -95.71 59.41
C VAL A 228 0.21 -95.54 59.75
N ASP A 229 1.09 -95.83 58.72
CA ASP A 229 2.54 -95.65 58.86
C ASP A 229 2.91 -94.18 58.48
N LYS A 230 3.74 -93.60 59.31
CA LYS A 230 4.30 -92.16 59.12
C LYS A 230 4.99 -92.04 57.76
N GLN A 231 5.53 -93.09 57.23
CA GLN A 231 6.18 -93.11 55.90
C GLN A 231 5.24 -92.67 54.80
N ARG A 232 3.96 -93.12 54.82
CA ARG A 232 2.92 -92.76 53.82
C ARG A 232 2.59 -91.32 53.85
N ILE A 233 2.44 -90.66 54.99
CA ILE A 233 2.17 -89.20 55.15
C ILE A 233 3.32 -88.41 54.56
N ARG A 234 4.57 -88.73 54.92
CA ARG A 234 5.74 -88.02 54.36
C ARG A 234 5.87 -88.16 52.85
N GLN A 235 5.39 -89.28 52.26
CA GLN A 235 5.37 -89.41 50.83
C GLN A 235 4.36 -88.51 50.19
N LEU A 236 3.15 -88.30 50.76
CA LEU A 236 2.12 -87.37 50.30
C LEU A 236 2.56 -85.95 50.39
N GLU A 237 3.17 -85.57 51.59
CA GLU A 237 3.75 -84.24 51.80
C GLU A 237 4.84 -83.89 50.76
N ARG A 238 5.74 -84.83 50.45
CA ARG A 238 6.75 -84.66 49.39
C ARG A 238 6.11 -84.44 48.01
N SER A 239 5.10 -85.22 47.65
CA SER A 239 4.34 -85.15 46.36
C SER A 239 3.62 -83.82 46.33
N ARG A 240 3.00 -83.37 47.43
CA ARG A 240 2.36 -82.06 47.53
C ARG A 240 3.35 -80.91 47.33
N ALA A 241 4.54 -81.00 48.05
CA ALA A 241 5.56 -79.96 47.89
C ALA A 241 6.09 -79.88 46.44
N GLN A 242 6.27 -81.03 45.78
CA GLN A 242 6.66 -81.08 44.36
C GLN A 242 5.62 -80.42 43.48
N THR A 243 4.31 -80.75 43.66
CA THR A 243 3.20 -80.15 42.88
C THR A 243 3.10 -78.65 43.14
N LEU A 244 3.28 -78.15 44.36
CA LEU A 244 3.33 -76.73 44.69
C LEU A 244 4.54 -76.02 44.01
N GLY A 245 5.69 -76.70 43.85
CA GLY A 245 6.82 -76.20 43.08
C GLY A 245 6.45 -76.02 41.59
N GLU A 246 5.69 -76.98 41.03
CA GLU A 246 5.20 -76.89 39.65
C GLU A 246 4.18 -75.77 39.49
N VAL A 247 3.28 -75.54 40.48
CA VAL A 247 2.36 -74.39 40.49
C VAL A 247 3.11 -73.06 40.49
N ALA A 248 4.17 -72.92 41.31
CA ALA A 248 5.00 -71.76 41.35
C ALA A 248 5.72 -71.50 39.98
N ASP A 249 6.26 -72.55 39.35
CA ASP A 249 6.85 -72.42 38.00
C ASP A 249 5.85 -71.97 36.93
N LEU A 250 4.64 -72.57 36.93
CA LEU A 250 3.57 -72.15 36.00
C LEU A 250 3.14 -70.70 36.25
N SER A 251 3.01 -70.28 37.51
CA SER A 251 2.70 -68.88 37.86
C SER A 251 3.79 -67.92 37.38
N ALA A 252 5.10 -68.28 37.54
CA ALA A 252 6.20 -67.50 37.01
C ALA A 252 6.18 -67.41 35.48
N ARG A 253 5.83 -68.48 34.77
CA ARG A 253 5.69 -68.48 33.32
C ARG A 253 4.55 -67.58 32.86
N ILE A 254 3.40 -67.58 33.55
CA ILE A 254 2.30 -66.67 33.26
C ILE A 254 2.75 -65.22 33.46
N ALA A 255 3.44 -64.88 34.54
CA ALA A 255 3.96 -63.56 34.82
C ALA A 255 4.94 -63.10 33.70
N ALA A 256 5.88 -63.95 33.29
CA ALA A 256 6.82 -63.67 32.20
C ALA A 256 6.10 -63.42 30.87
N SER A 257 5.07 -64.23 30.53
CA SER A 257 4.27 -64.00 29.31
C SER A 257 3.49 -62.70 29.36
N LYS A 258 2.95 -62.28 30.52
CA LYS A 258 2.29 -60.96 30.68
C LYS A 258 3.30 -59.82 30.45
N VAL A 259 4.51 -59.90 30.97
CA VAL A 259 5.56 -58.90 30.73
C VAL A 259 5.85 -58.79 29.21
N SER A 260 5.96 -59.94 28.51
CA SER A 260 6.21 -59.96 27.08
C SER A 260 5.04 -59.33 26.25
N ILE A 261 3.80 -59.44 26.71
CA ILE A 261 2.65 -58.73 26.15
C ILE A 261 2.83 -57.21 26.30
N GLU A 262 3.16 -56.76 27.50
CA GLU A 262 3.34 -55.33 27.72
C GLU A 262 4.55 -54.74 26.93
N GLU A 263 5.64 -55.50 26.82
CA GLU A 263 6.75 -55.12 25.93
C GLU A 263 6.31 -55.01 24.46
N THR A 264 5.44 -55.92 24.01
CA THR A 264 4.92 -55.88 22.63
C THR A 264 3.96 -54.70 22.43
N ARG A 265 3.14 -54.35 23.41
CA ARG A 265 2.31 -53.14 23.41
C ARG A 265 3.16 -51.87 23.33
N LEU A 266 4.24 -51.79 24.10
CA LEU A 266 5.20 -50.70 24.03
C LEU A 266 5.83 -50.59 22.62
N LYS A 267 6.11 -51.71 21.95
CA LYS A 267 6.62 -51.69 20.57
C LYS A 267 5.61 -51.08 19.60
N ILE A 268 4.32 -51.37 19.76
CA ILE A 268 3.25 -50.77 18.94
C ILE A 268 3.24 -49.24 19.16
N LEU A 269 3.25 -48.78 20.39
CA LEU A 269 3.31 -47.37 20.73
C LEU A 269 4.56 -46.66 20.16
N GLN A 270 5.71 -47.37 20.22
CA GLN A 270 6.97 -46.86 19.64
C GLN A 270 6.92 -46.76 18.13
N LEU A 271 6.26 -47.73 17.46
CA LEU A 271 6.04 -47.73 16.00
C LEU A 271 5.20 -46.50 15.59
N GLU A 272 4.05 -46.31 16.22
CA GLU A 272 3.17 -45.17 15.97
C GLU A 272 3.88 -43.83 16.25
N LYS A 273 4.60 -43.73 17.35
CA LYS A 273 5.37 -42.52 17.71
C LYS A 273 6.46 -42.23 16.68
N ARG A 274 7.22 -43.22 16.25
CA ARG A 274 8.26 -43.07 15.23
C ARG A 274 7.69 -42.58 13.93
N PHE A 275 6.58 -43.19 13.48
CA PHE A 275 5.89 -42.78 12.26
C PHE A 275 5.47 -41.31 12.35
N LYS A 276 4.80 -40.88 13.44
CA LYS A 276 4.38 -39.52 13.64
C LYS A 276 5.57 -38.54 13.68
N THR A 277 6.65 -38.90 14.35
CA THR A 277 7.86 -38.03 14.40
C THR A 277 8.45 -37.87 13.01
N GLN A 278 8.58 -38.93 12.22
CA GLN A 278 9.06 -38.87 10.85
C GLN A 278 8.16 -37.98 9.95
N VAL A 279 6.84 -38.11 10.13
CA VAL A 279 5.88 -37.27 9.39
C VAL A 279 6.04 -35.80 9.75
N ILE A 280 6.19 -35.48 11.06
CA ILE A 280 6.37 -34.10 11.50
C ILE A 280 7.68 -33.50 10.98
N ASP A 281 8.78 -34.25 11.05
CA ASP A 281 10.09 -33.80 10.56
C ASP A 281 10.06 -33.50 9.06
N LEU A 282 9.44 -34.42 8.27
CA LEU A 282 9.25 -34.22 6.85
C LEU A 282 8.30 -33.07 6.53
N LEU A 283 7.24 -32.90 7.32
CA LEU A 283 6.27 -31.81 7.16
C LEU A 283 6.93 -30.45 7.38
N THR A 284 7.70 -30.30 8.46
CA THR A 284 8.40 -29.03 8.75
C THR A 284 9.32 -28.64 7.57
N SER A 285 10.14 -29.57 7.09
CA SER A 285 11.01 -29.32 5.95
C SER A 285 10.23 -29.03 4.66
N ALA A 286 9.09 -29.75 4.46
CA ALA A 286 8.27 -29.56 3.28
C ALA A 286 7.54 -28.20 3.29
N GLU A 287 7.11 -27.72 4.47
CA GLU A 287 6.48 -26.40 4.61
C GLU A 287 7.48 -25.26 4.38
N GLU A 288 8.72 -25.39 4.85
CA GLU A 288 9.79 -24.42 4.58
C GLU A 288 10.09 -24.31 3.07
N ASP A 289 10.25 -25.45 2.40
CA ASP A 289 10.48 -25.51 0.95
C ASP A 289 9.28 -24.98 0.17
N LEU A 290 8.06 -25.28 0.62
CA LEU A 290 6.82 -24.79 0.00
C LEU A 290 6.75 -23.26 0.07
N TYR A 291 7.09 -22.69 1.23
CA TYR A 291 7.12 -21.24 1.41
C TYR A 291 8.12 -20.57 0.46
N ASP A 292 9.34 -21.10 0.34
CA ASP A 292 10.36 -20.58 -0.57
C ASP A 292 9.89 -20.65 -2.05
N LEU A 293 9.35 -21.79 -2.47
CA LEU A 293 8.81 -21.97 -3.80
C LEU A 293 7.65 -21.02 -4.09
N TRP A 294 6.79 -20.78 -3.10
CA TRP A 294 5.66 -19.86 -3.25
C TRP A 294 6.11 -18.41 -3.46
N GLN A 295 7.13 -17.97 -2.71
CA GLN A 295 7.72 -16.64 -2.89
C GLN A 295 8.38 -16.50 -4.28
N ARG A 296 9.12 -17.51 -4.71
CA ARG A 296 9.75 -17.54 -6.06
C ARG A 296 8.71 -17.52 -7.16
N HIS A 297 7.64 -18.30 -7.02
CA HIS A 297 6.51 -18.30 -7.95
C HIS A 297 5.89 -16.89 -8.07
N GLY A 298 5.61 -16.23 -6.94
CA GLY A 298 5.08 -14.86 -6.93
C GLY A 298 6.00 -13.86 -7.65
N ALA A 299 7.30 -13.94 -7.40
CA ALA A 299 8.29 -13.08 -8.05
C ALA A 299 8.35 -13.30 -9.57
N LEU A 300 8.40 -14.56 -10.02
CA LEU A 300 8.44 -14.91 -11.45
C LEU A 300 7.13 -14.55 -12.16
N LYS A 301 6.00 -14.72 -11.50
CA LYS A 301 4.68 -14.33 -12.03
C LYS A 301 4.59 -12.83 -12.23
N ALA A 302 5.07 -12.04 -11.27
CA ALA A 302 5.16 -10.58 -11.40
C ALA A 302 6.14 -10.18 -12.53
N GLN A 303 7.27 -10.87 -12.66
CA GLN A 303 8.21 -10.64 -13.75
C GLN A 303 7.57 -10.99 -15.11
N MET A 304 6.85 -12.09 -15.21
CA MET A 304 6.10 -12.48 -16.41
C MET A 304 5.06 -11.43 -16.81
N GLN A 305 4.35 -10.85 -15.86
CA GLN A 305 3.39 -9.77 -16.13
C GLN A 305 4.08 -8.52 -16.69
N ARG A 306 5.31 -8.21 -16.23
CA ARG A 306 6.08 -7.06 -16.71
C ARG A 306 6.67 -7.25 -18.10
N THR A 307 6.73 -8.48 -18.64
CA THR A 307 7.17 -8.68 -20.03
C THR A 307 6.26 -7.98 -21.03
N VAL A 308 5.01 -7.70 -20.66
CA VAL A 308 4.10 -6.85 -21.43
C VAL A 308 4.15 -5.45 -20.84
N VAL A 309 4.87 -4.56 -21.49
CA VAL A 309 4.96 -3.13 -21.12
C VAL A 309 3.67 -2.44 -21.48
N ARG A 310 3.03 -1.79 -20.50
CA ARG A 310 1.72 -1.13 -20.66
C ARG A 310 1.81 0.37 -20.45
N ALA A 311 0.87 1.10 -21.04
CA ALA A 311 0.72 2.53 -20.85
C ALA A 311 0.35 2.86 -19.40
N PRO A 312 1.10 3.74 -18.71
CA PRO A 312 0.77 4.18 -17.35
C PRO A 312 -0.39 5.17 -17.30
N ASP A 313 -0.71 5.84 -18.44
CA ASP A 313 -1.72 6.89 -18.53
C ASP A 313 -2.20 7.02 -19.98
N ASP A 314 -3.34 7.69 -20.18
CA ASP A 314 -3.84 8.04 -21.52
C ASP A 314 -2.95 9.12 -22.13
N GLY A 315 -2.65 9.02 -23.44
CA GLY A 315 -1.83 10.04 -24.08
C GLY A 315 -1.19 9.61 -25.40
N ILE A 316 -0.28 10.43 -25.88
CA ILE A 316 0.41 10.24 -27.16
C ILE A 316 1.82 9.71 -26.93
N VAL A 317 2.17 8.66 -27.66
CA VAL A 317 3.50 8.02 -27.63
C VAL A 317 4.53 8.91 -28.35
N LEU A 318 5.61 9.21 -27.66
CA LEU A 318 6.76 9.93 -28.21
C LEU A 318 8.08 9.24 -27.88
N ALA A 319 9.08 9.46 -28.72
CA ALA A 319 10.45 8.99 -28.53
C ALA A 319 10.55 7.47 -28.31
N LEU A 320 9.83 6.68 -29.11
CA LEU A 320 9.95 5.22 -29.13
C LEU A 320 11.38 4.84 -29.56
N LYS A 321 12.15 4.23 -28.65
CA LYS A 321 13.55 3.85 -28.89
C LYS A 321 13.72 2.50 -29.59
N PRO A 322 13.02 1.41 -29.18
CA PRO A 322 13.13 0.16 -29.90
C PRO A 322 12.42 0.27 -31.25
N ASN A 323 13.20 0.37 -32.31
CA ASN A 323 12.68 0.52 -33.68
C ASN A 323 12.59 -0.81 -34.44
N THR A 324 13.12 -1.89 -33.87
CA THR A 324 13.18 -3.20 -34.53
C THR A 324 12.83 -4.32 -33.56
N ILE A 325 12.09 -5.30 -34.05
CA ILE A 325 11.89 -6.57 -33.37
C ILE A 325 13.24 -7.28 -33.23
N GLY A 326 13.52 -7.90 -32.07
CA GLY A 326 14.81 -8.50 -31.76
C GLY A 326 15.83 -7.52 -31.15
N ALA A 327 15.50 -6.25 -31.00
CA ALA A 327 16.37 -5.29 -30.29
C ALA A 327 16.53 -5.69 -28.82
N VAL A 328 17.75 -5.51 -28.29
CA VAL A 328 18.04 -5.76 -26.87
C VAL A 328 17.93 -4.45 -26.12
N VAL A 329 17.13 -4.48 -25.06
CA VAL A 329 16.89 -3.35 -24.16
C VAL A 329 17.51 -3.65 -22.80
N SER A 330 18.24 -2.69 -22.24
CA SER A 330 18.85 -2.81 -20.92
C SER A 330 17.83 -2.61 -19.79
N GLY A 331 18.12 -3.17 -18.60
CA GLY A 331 17.28 -2.92 -17.42
C GLY A 331 17.27 -1.43 -17.04
N GLY A 332 16.09 -0.87 -16.78
CA GLY A 332 15.90 0.55 -16.47
C GLY A 332 15.95 1.47 -17.69
N GLU A 333 16.17 0.94 -18.89
CA GLU A 333 16.21 1.76 -20.11
C GLU A 333 14.83 2.31 -20.46
N GLN A 334 14.81 3.59 -20.88
CA GLN A 334 13.59 4.24 -21.34
C GLN A 334 13.22 3.73 -22.73
N LEU A 335 12.06 3.10 -22.84
CA LEU A 335 11.51 2.61 -24.10
C LEU A 335 10.81 3.72 -24.91
N MET A 336 10.03 4.53 -24.21
CA MET A 336 9.27 5.64 -24.82
C MET A 336 8.83 6.64 -23.75
N SER A 337 8.25 7.72 -24.18
CA SER A 337 7.53 8.68 -23.34
C SER A 337 6.06 8.72 -23.73
N ILE A 338 5.16 8.87 -22.79
CA ILE A 338 3.75 9.19 -23.04
C ILE A 338 3.51 10.61 -22.56
N VAL A 339 2.98 11.43 -23.44
CA VAL A 339 2.49 12.77 -23.10
C VAL A 339 1.01 12.63 -22.84
N PRO A 340 0.56 12.84 -21.59
CA PRO A 340 -0.85 12.77 -21.29
C PRO A 340 -1.64 13.78 -22.11
N ASP A 341 -2.80 13.35 -22.63
CA ASP A 341 -3.75 14.23 -23.32
C ASP A 341 -4.68 14.91 -22.29
N ASN A 342 -4.07 15.43 -21.23
CA ASN A 342 -4.81 16.23 -20.26
C ASN A 342 -4.98 17.63 -20.84
N ASN A 343 -6.20 17.94 -21.28
CA ASN A 343 -6.61 19.28 -21.71
C ASN A 343 -6.60 20.32 -20.57
N GLN A 344 -5.98 20.01 -19.44
CA GLN A 344 -5.85 20.95 -18.34
C GLN A 344 -4.61 21.81 -18.55
N PHE A 345 -4.87 23.07 -18.92
CA PHE A 345 -3.81 24.06 -19.04
C PHE A 345 -3.58 24.75 -17.71
N LEU A 346 -2.31 24.86 -17.36
CA LEU A 346 -1.81 25.64 -16.25
C LEU A 346 -1.09 26.87 -16.79
N ILE A 347 -1.25 27.99 -16.12
CA ILE A 347 -0.42 29.16 -16.36
C ILE A 347 0.62 29.23 -15.26
N ASP A 348 1.86 29.09 -15.65
CA ASP A 348 2.99 29.32 -14.78
C ASP A 348 3.32 30.81 -14.80
N THR A 349 3.08 31.50 -13.68
CA THR A 349 3.16 32.94 -13.62
C THR A 349 4.16 33.42 -12.58
N LYS A 350 4.84 34.50 -12.90
CA LYS A 350 5.80 35.20 -12.02
C LYS A 350 5.08 36.37 -11.37
N LEU A 351 4.96 36.31 -10.05
CA LEU A 351 4.31 37.34 -9.24
C LEU A 351 5.36 38.19 -8.48
N SER A 352 5.08 39.49 -8.35
CA SER A 352 5.96 40.41 -7.62
C SER A 352 6.00 40.07 -6.12
N PRO A 353 7.20 40.11 -5.49
CA PRO A 353 7.32 39.92 -4.04
C PRO A 353 6.53 40.96 -3.22
N MET A 354 6.21 42.13 -3.82
CA MET A 354 5.45 43.17 -3.14
C MET A 354 3.99 42.83 -2.88
N ASP A 355 3.45 41.83 -3.61
CA ASP A 355 2.04 41.47 -3.54
C ASP A 355 1.79 40.13 -2.84
N ILE A 356 2.86 39.40 -2.48
CA ILE A 356 2.80 38.05 -1.95
C ILE A 356 1.95 37.91 -0.68
N ASP A 357 2.00 38.92 0.21
CA ASP A 357 1.25 38.93 1.48
C ASP A 357 -0.28 38.85 1.29
N ARG A 358 -0.77 39.09 0.07
CA ARG A 358 -2.20 39.17 -0.25
C ARG A 358 -2.65 38.04 -1.16
N ILE A 359 -1.72 37.20 -1.53
CA ILE A 359 -1.95 36.12 -2.47
C ILE A 359 -2.12 34.83 -1.66
N HIS A 360 -3.27 34.18 -1.84
CA HIS A 360 -3.59 32.91 -1.17
C HIS A 360 -4.09 31.90 -2.19
N ILE A 361 -3.77 30.64 -1.96
CA ILE A 361 -4.27 29.54 -2.76
C ILE A 361 -5.81 29.53 -2.73
N GLY A 362 -6.43 29.33 -3.88
CA GLY A 362 -7.88 29.35 -4.08
C GLY A 362 -8.45 30.70 -4.52
N GLN A 363 -7.62 31.73 -4.70
CA GLN A 363 -8.08 33.00 -5.27
C GLN A 363 -8.36 32.89 -6.77
N GLU A 364 -9.36 33.63 -7.21
CA GLU A 364 -9.65 33.79 -8.64
C GLU A 364 -8.57 34.64 -9.31
N ALA A 365 -8.17 34.21 -10.49
CA ALA A 365 -7.26 34.93 -11.34
C ALA A 365 -7.88 35.12 -12.72
N GLU A 366 -7.77 36.31 -13.27
CA GLU A 366 -8.16 36.63 -14.62
C GLU A 366 -6.94 36.49 -15.54
N VAL A 367 -7.01 35.61 -16.53
CA VAL A 367 -5.92 35.31 -17.45
C VAL A 367 -6.22 35.94 -18.82
N ARG A 368 -5.29 36.72 -19.36
CA ARG A 368 -5.36 37.35 -20.67
C ARG A 368 -4.20 36.86 -21.53
N PHE A 369 -4.51 36.47 -22.75
CA PHE A 369 -3.51 36.00 -23.70
C PHE A 369 -3.15 37.14 -24.67
N SER A 370 -1.90 37.60 -24.60
CA SER A 370 -1.43 38.71 -25.45
C SER A 370 -1.41 38.42 -26.94
N VAL A 371 -1.51 37.14 -27.31
CA VAL A 371 -1.51 36.69 -28.73
C VAL A 371 -2.87 36.93 -29.40
N PHE A 372 -3.95 36.98 -28.63
CA PHE A 372 -5.31 37.11 -29.15
C PHE A 372 -5.81 38.55 -28.99
N LYS A 373 -5.97 39.28 -30.09
CA LYS A 373 -6.35 40.72 -30.07
C LYS A 373 -7.74 40.99 -29.51
N ASP A 374 -8.68 40.03 -29.67
CA ASP A 374 -10.08 40.15 -29.26
C ASP A 374 -10.48 39.11 -28.22
N ALA A 375 -9.52 38.50 -27.53
CA ALA A 375 -9.81 37.43 -26.61
C ALA A 375 -10.36 37.94 -25.27
N TYR A 376 -11.45 37.32 -24.88
CA TYR A 376 -12.01 37.49 -23.54
C TYR A 376 -11.01 37.03 -22.47
N SER A 377 -11.07 37.67 -21.32
CA SER A 377 -10.33 37.15 -20.16
C SER A 377 -10.94 35.83 -19.70
N ILE A 378 -10.07 34.88 -19.41
CA ILE A 378 -10.46 33.55 -18.91
C ILE A 378 -10.27 33.53 -17.40
N THR A 379 -11.24 32.99 -16.69
CA THR A 379 -11.15 32.82 -15.25
C THR A 379 -10.29 31.59 -14.94
N GLY A 380 -9.31 31.75 -14.08
CA GLY A 380 -8.50 30.71 -13.51
C GLY A 380 -8.57 30.71 -11.99
N MET A 381 -8.08 29.65 -11.39
CA MET A 381 -7.93 29.54 -9.95
C MET A 381 -6.46 29.33 -9.60
N LEU A 382 -5.97 30.06 -8.63
CA LEU A 382 -4.63 29.93 -8.10
C LEU A 382 -4.51 28.65 -7.27
N ILE A 383 -3.73 27.69 -7.76
CA ILE A 383 -3.60 26.36 -7.13
C ILE A 383 -2.32 26.20 -6.35
N ASN A 384 -1.28 26.93 -6.69
CA ASN A 384 0.00 26.86 -6.00
C ASN A 384 0.74 28.19 -6.05
N VAL A 385 1.52 28.47 -5.00
CA VAL A 385 2.45 29.60 -4.91
C VAL A 385 3.73 29.05 -4.28
N SER A 386 4.90 29.39 -4.84
CA SER A 386 6.18 28.97 -4.29
C SER A 386 6.37 29.52 -2.88
N ALA A 387 6.93 28.71 -1.99
CA ALA A 387 7.19 29.10 -0.60
C ALA A 387 8.39 30.08 -0.48
N ASP A 388 9.25 30.10 -1.50
CA ASP A 388 10.47 30.91 -1.53
C ASP A 388 10.52 31.76 -2.81
N SER A 389 11.23 32.88 -2.74
CA SER A 389 11.40 33.75 -3.90
C SER A 389 12.52 33.20 -4.79
N LEU A 390 12.25 33.14 -6.08
CA LEU A 390 13.20 32.77 -7.13
C LEU A 390 13.77 34.04 -7.76
N ILE A 391 14.96 33.93 -8.35
CA ILE A 391 15.57 35.02 -9.10
C ILE A 391 15.46 34.71 -10.58
N ASP A 392 14.90 35.61 -11.34
CA ASP A 392 14.84 35.49 -12.79
C ASP A 392 16.25 35.61 -13.40
N GLU A 393 16.71 34.57 -14.10
CA GLU A 393 18.06 34.52 -14.70
C GLU A 393 18.31 35.60 -15.76
N VAL A 394 17.25 36.13 -16.38
CA VAL A 394 17.34 37.11 -17.47
C VAL A 394 17.26 38.55 -16.94
N THR A 395 16.36 38.82 -16.00
CA THR A 395 16.14 40.19 -15.46
C THR A 395 16.89 40.44 -14.17
N GLY A 396 17.28 39.38 -13.43
CA GLY A 396 17.87 39.44 -12.09
C GLY A 396 16.90 39.85 -11.00
N GLU A 397 15.61 39.97 -11.31
CA GLU A 397 14.60 40.40 -10.34
C GLU A 397 14.05 39.21 -9.56
N PRO A 398 13.78 39.36 -8.24
CA PRO A 398 13.14 38.32 -7.46
C PRO A 398 11.65 38.21 -7.81
N TYR A 399 11.13 37.00 -7.91
CA TYR A 399 9.72 36.72 -8.14
C TYR A 399 9.26 35.48 -7.36
N PHE A 400 7.95 35.37 -7.15
CA PHE A 400 7.33 34.14 -6.68
C PHE A 400 6.65 33.42 -7.85
N GLU A 401 6.97 32.13 -8.00
CA GLU A 401 6.31 31.28 -8.99
C GLU A 401 4.92 30.88 -8.49
N ALA A 402 3.90 31.14 -9.31
CA ALA A 402 2.54 30.76 -8.99
C ALA A 402 1.89 30.03 -10.16
N LYS A 403 1.05 29.03 -9.86
CA LYS A 403 0.35 28.21 -10.86
C LYS A 403 -1.13 28.49 -10.79
N VAL A 404 -1.67 28.89 -11.93
CA VAL A 404 -3.09 29.17 -12.11
C VAL A 404 -3.68 28.12 -13.04
N ARG A 405 -4.70 27.39 -12.56
CA ARG A 405 -5.47 26.44 -13.37
C ARG A 405 -6.61 27.15 -14.05
N LEU A 406 -6.75 26.97 -15.36
CA LEU A 406 -7.86 27.50 -16.12
C LEU A 406 -9.12 26.68 -15.85
N LEU A 407 -10.28 27.32 -15.76
CA LEU A 407 -11.57 26.66 -15.56
C LEU A 407 -12.14 26.19 -16.91
N ASP A 408 -12.52 24.92 -16.99
CA ASP A 408 -13.03 24.29 -18.23
C ASP A 408 -14.27 24.98 -18.79
N GLN A 409 -15.06 25.63 -17.94
CA GLN A 409 -16.27 26.35 -18.35
C GLN A 409 -15.93 27.57 -19.24
N ASP A 410 -14.87 28.28 -18.96
CA ASP A 410 -14.45 29.47 -19.67
C ASP A 410 -13.55 29.14 -20.88
N MET A 411 -12.99 27.93 -20.95
CA MET A 411 -12.26 27.46 -22.12
C MET A 411 -13.12 27.44 -23.39
N LYS A 412 -14.43 27.25 -23.24
CA LYS A 412 -15.40 27.33 -24.37
C LYS A 412 -15.52 28.72 -24.95
N LEU A 413 -15.15 29.78 -24.22
CA LEU A 413 -15.17 31.16 -24.68
C LEU A 413 -14.06 31.48 -25.70
N LEU A 414 -13.03 30.63 -25.75
CA LEU A 414 -11.94 30.75 -26.74
C LEU A 414 -12.40 30.44 -28.18
N GLY A 415 -13.54 29.75 -28.36
CA GLY A 415 -14.06 29.42 -29.66
C GLY A 415 -13.10 28.58 -30.51
N GLU A 416 -12.63 29.13 -31.63
CA GLU A 416 -11.69 28.48 -32.55
C GLU A 416 -10.22 28.60 -32.14
N TYR A 417 -9.89 29.40 -31.11
CA TYR A 417 -8.52 29.58 -30.65
C TYR A 417 -8.02 28.39 -29.83
N ARG A 418 -6.89 27.81 -30.23
CA ARG A 418 -6.25 26.73 -29.53
C ARG A 418 -5.11 27.27 -28.66
N LEU A 419 -5.11 26.93 -27.37
CA LEU A 419 -3.99 27.20 -26.50
C LEU A 419 -2.82 26.26 -26.85
N VAL A 420 -1.65 26.82 -27.00
CA VAL A 420 -0.42 26.08 -27.28
C VAL A 420 0.55 26.29 -26.12
N PRO A 421 1.18 25.23 -25.60
CA PRO A 421 2.20 25.36 -24.57
C PRO A 421 3.30 26.35 -24.98
N GLY A 422 3.72 27.21 -24.05
CA GLY A 422 4.68 28.29 -24.30
C GLY A 422 4.05 29.62 -24.71
N MET A 423 2.74 29.72 -24.91
CA MET A 423 2.09 31.01 -25.16
C MET A 423 2.23 31.93 -23.95
N PRO A 424 2.58 33.23 -24.17
CA PRO A 424 2.61 34.22 -23.09
C PRO A 424 1.19 34.58 -22.66
N ALA A 425 1.03 34.71 -21.35
CA ALA A 425 -0.22 35.11 -20.71
C ALA A 425 0.06 36.16 -19.62
N GLU A 426 -0.88 37.05 -19.44
CA GLU A 426 -0.91 38.01 -18.35
C GLU A 426 -1.94 37.55 -17.31
N VAL A 427 -1.53 37.44 -16.07
CA VAL A 427 -2.37 36.93 -14.98
C VAL A 427 -2.63 38.04 -13.96
N LEU A 428 -3.90 38.27 -13.69
CA LEU A 428 -4.38 39.25 -12.71
C LEU A 428 -5.04 38.50 -11.54
N VAL A 429 -4.29 38.25 -10.47
CA VAL A 429 -4.83 37.58 -9.28
C VAL A 429 -5.62 38.59 -8.45
N LYS A 430 -6.92 38.30 -8.21
CA LYS A 430 -7.81 39.19 -7.43
C LYS A 430 -7.44 39.12 -5.96
N THR A 431 -6.80 40.22 -5.44
CA THR A 431 -6.29 40.28 -4.06
C THR A 431 -7.27 40.89 -3.06
N GLY A 432 -8.49 41.24 -3.51
CA GLY A 432 -9.55 41.74 -2.65
C GLY A 432 -10.10 43.12 -3.05
N LYS A 433 -10.96 43.69 -2.20
CA LYS A 433 -11.58 44.99 -2.41
C LYS A 433 -10.89 46.02 -1.52
N ARG A 434 -10.47 47.17 -2.08
CA ARG A 434 -9.94 48.31 -1.37
C ARG A 434 -10.81 49.53 -1.61
N THR A 435 -10.87 50.42 -0.66
CA THR A 435 -11.55 51.75 -0.88
C THR A 435 -10.60 52.70 -1.56
N LEU A 436 -11.16 53.64 -2.35
CA LEU A 436 -10.39 54.70 -3.02
C LEU A 436 -9.59 55.50 -2.01
N LEU A 437 -10.16 55.79 -0.85
CA LEU A 437 -9.50 56.49 0.24
C LEU A 437 -8.29 55.68 0.76
N GLY A 438 -8.44 54.36 0.97
CA GLY A 438 -7.36 53.47 1.37
C GLY A 438 -6.22 53.41 0.36
N TYR A 439 -6.52 53.48 -0.94
CA TYR A 439 -5.51 53.55 -1.99
C TYR A 439 -4.71 54.83 -1.97
N LEU A 440 -5.37 55.99 -1.82
CA LEU A 440 -4.73 57.34 -1.77
C LEU A 440 -3.91 57.55 -0.48
N THR A 441 -4.34 57.00 0.64
CA THR A 441 -3.65 57.15 1.94
C THR A 441 -2.55 56.12 2.19
N SER A 442 -2.54 54.99 1.47
CA SER A 442 -1.54 53.91 1.62
C SER A 442 -0.08 54.35 1.47
N PRO A 443 0.32 55.23 0.50
CA PRO A 443 1.70 55.71 0.43
C PRO A 443 2.09 56.60 1.61
N LEU A 444 1.15 57.42 2.12
CA LEU A 444 1.35 58.28 3.26
C LEU A 444 1.53 57.45 4.55
N HIS A 445 0.72 56.43 4.73
CA HIS A 445 0.83 55.54 5.89
C HIS A 445 2.18 54.80 5.92
N ARG A 446 2.66 54.32 4.79
CA ARG A 446 4.00 53.70 4.67
C ARG A 446 5.16 54.67 4.90
N MET A 447 5.00 55.94 4.52
CA MET A 447 5.99 56.97 4.84
C MET A 447 6.03 57.27 6.36
N PHE A 448 4.86 57.36 7.00
CA PHE A 448 4.76 57.58 8.44
C PHE A 448 5.28 56.40 9.27
N GLU A 449 4.99 55.18 8.88
CA GLU A 449 5.53 53.98 9.53
C GLU A 449 7.06 53.92 9.45
N LYS A 450 7.65 54.23 8.27
CA LYS A 450 9.11 54.29 8.14
C LYS A 450 9.76 55.43 8.92
N SER A 451 9.04 56.55 9.12
CA SER A 451 9.56 57.72 9.86
C SER A 451 9.46 57.54 11.38
N LEU A 452 8.63 56.63 11.88
CA LEU A 452 8.46 56.32 13.31
C LEU A 452 9.33 55.16 13.80
N ILE A 453 10.07 54.49 12.90
CA ILE A 453 11.00 53.38 13.20
C ILE A 453 12.45 53.86 12.99
N GLU A 454 12.78 55.07 13.45
CA GLU A 454 14.15 55.47 13.73
C GLU A 454 14.36 55.41 15.25
N GLY A 455 14.92 54.28 15.69
CA GLY A 455 15.41 54.04 17.02
C GLY A 455 16.50 53.01 16.99
#